data_aeb22a4d95a2973d91862f5bb565eef6
#
_entry.id   aeb22a4d95a2973d91862f5bb565eef6
#
_cell.length_a   1.000
_cell.length_b   1.000
_cell.length_c   1.000
_cell.angle_alpha   90.00
_cell.angle_beta   90.00
_cell.angle_gamma   90.00
#
_symmetry.space_group_name_H-M   'P 1'
#
loop_
_entity.id
_entity.type
_entity.pdbx_description
1 polymer ?
#
loop_
_entity_poly.entity_id
_entity_poly.type
_entity_poly.pdbx_seq_one_letter_code
_entity_poly.pdbx_strand_id
1 'polypeptide(L)'
;MRPSNFARRLLYWASVALGLVLAIVPLPDWLGAARPDFALLAVIYWILASPRIAGLGYAWLAGLFLDVLCGMTLGQHALGFVLVGFLAHRSQLRMRMFPILHQAGAVMLLLAAYHFLIFWTDGLTGHGYTGWNRWLPVLSGALLWPLIVAAGDTLTRRSR
;
A
#
# COMPACT_ATOMS: atom_id res chain seq x y z
N MET A 1 24.73 -15.47 4.49
CA MET A 1 23.72 -16.26 3.77
C MET A 1 22.67 -15.32 3.21
N ARG A 2 22.39 -15.31 1.89
CA ARG A 2 21.26 -14.53 1.36
C ARG A 2 19.98 -15.19 1.88
N PRO A 3 19.04 -14.43 2.46
CA PRO A 3 17.77 -15.02 2.89
C PRO A 3 17.14 -15.73 1.71
N SER A 4 16.65 -16.94 1.95
CA SER A 4 15.98 -17.72 0.89
C SER A 4 14.82 -16.90 0.33
N ASN A 5 14.54 -17.04 -0.96
CA ASN A 5 13.37 -16.36 -1.59
C ASN A 5 12.08 -16.68 -0.84
N PHE A 6 12.04 -17.82 -0.17
CA PHE A 6 10.92 -18.25 0.69
C PHE A 6 10.75 -17.32 1.90
N ALA A 7 11.82 -17.04 2.66
CA ALA A 7 11.75 -16.16 3.85
C ALA A 7 11.27 -14.74 3.47
N ARG A 8 11.74 -14.21 2.35
CA ARG A 8 11.28 -12.91 1.85
C ARG A 8 9.82 -12.90 1.41
N ARG A 9 9.34 -13.97 0.78
CA ARG A 9 7.92 -14.12 0.44
C ARG A 9 7.06 -14.21 1.69
N LEU A 10 7.52 -14.92 2.71
CA LEU A 10 6.83 -15.01 3.99
C LEU A 10 6.73 -13.62 4.65
N LEU A 11 7.83 -12.86 4.68
CA LEU A 11 7.83 -11.49 5.22
C LEU A 11 6.90 -10.55 4.43
N TYR A 12 6.86 -10.71 3.10
CA TYR A 12 5.91 -9.96 2.26
C TYR A 12 4.48 -10.21 2.71
N TRP A 13 4.05 -11.47 2.75
CA TRP A 13 2.69 -11.82 3.12
C TRP A 13 2.37 -11.49 4.57
N ALA A 14 3.32 -11.64 5.49
CA ALA A 14 3.15 -11.24 6.89
C ALA A 14 2.94 -9.73 7.03
N SER A 15 3.71 -8.90 6.32
CA SER A 15 3.54 -7.44 6.35
C SER A 15 2.24 -6.99 5.69
N VAL A 16 1.84 -7.62 4.58
CA VAL A 16 0.55 -7.34 3.93
C VAL A 16 -0.60 -7.77 4.84
N ALA A 17 -0.54 -8.97 5.43
CA ALA A 17 -1.55 -9.46 6.37
C ALA A 17 -1.69 -8.53 7.58
N LEU A 18 -0.57 -8.06 8.13
CA LEU A 18 -0.59 -7.05 9.20
C LEU A 18 -1.29 -5.77 8.74
N GLY A 19 -0.99 -5.29 7.53
CA GLY A 19 -1.64 -4.12 6.96
C GLY A 19 -3.15 -4.32 6.76
N LEU A 20 -3.57 -5.52 6.33
CA LEU A 20 -4.99 -5.89 6.20
C LEU A 20 -5.69 -5.95 7.56
N VAL A 21 -5.05 -6.52 8.58
CA VAL A 21 -5.58 -6.54 9.95
C VAL A 21 -5.75 -5.11 10.48
N LEU A 22 -4.74 -4.26 10.29
CA LEU A 22 -4.82 -2.85 10.68
C LEU A 22 -5.93 -2.09 9.92
N ALA A 23 -6.30 -2.52 8.71
CA ALA A 23 -7.41 -1.94 7.98
C ALA A 23 -8.78 -2.23 8.61
N ILE A 24 -8.92 -3.33 9.35
CA ILE A 24 -10.20 -3.78 9.93
C ILE A 24 -10.36 -3.32 11.39
N VAL A 25 -9.25 -3.06 12.11
CA VAL A 25 -9.31 -2.64 13.52
C VAL A 25 -10.19 -1.40 13.67
N PRO A 26 -11.25 -1.45 14.50
CA PRO A 26 -12.10 -0.29 14.71
C PRO A 26 -11.30 0.83 15.40
N LEU A 27 -11.20 1.97 14.73
CA LEU A 27 -10.62 3.19 15.28
C LEU A 27 -11.72 4.21 15.57
N PRO A 28 -11.51 5.11 16.53
CA PRO A 28 -12.42 6.25 16.73
C PRO A 28 -12.60 7.03 15.43
N ASP A 29 -13.80 7.60 15.20
CA ASP A 29 -14.19 8.24 13.94
C ASP A 29 -13.20 9.31 13.46
N TRP A 30 -12.65 10.10 14.39
CA TRP A 30 -11.68 11.15 14.10
C TRP A 30 -10.32 10.60 13.60
N LEU A 31 -9.96 9.39 14.01
CA LEU A 31 -8.73 8.71 13.57
C LEU A 31 -8.99 7.78 12.38
N GLY A 32 -10.21 7.25 12.29
CA GLY A 32 -10.64 6.38 11.20
C GLY A 32 -10.53 7.06 9.84
N ALA A 33 -10.92 8.34 9.76
CA ALA A 33 -10.83 9.12 8.54
C ALA A 33 -9.40 9.36 8.04
N ALA A 34 -8.42 9.38 8.93
CA ALA A 34 -7.00 9.58 8.61
C ALA A 34 -6.21 8.26 8.57
N ARG A 35 -6.89 7.10 8.55
CA ARG A 35 -6.25 5.77 8.55
C ARG A 35 -5.42 5.58 7.29
N PRO A 36 -4.10 5.35 7.38
CA PRO A 36 -3.27 5.05 6.23
C PRO A 36 -3.60 3.68 5.64
N ASP A 37 -3.42 3.52 4.34
CA ASP A 37 -3.56 2.24 3.65
C ASP A 37 -2.32 1.35 3.87
N PHE A 38 -2.19 0.80 5.08
CA PHE A 38 -1.01 0.02 5.50
C PHE A 38 -0.70 -1.14 4.55
N ALA A 39 -1.72 -1.84 4.05
CA ALA A 39 -1.53 -2.95 3.11
C ALA A 39 -0.93 -2.45 1.78
N LEU A 40 -1.44 -1.33 1.25
CA LEU A 40 -0.91 -0.72 0.03
C LEU A 40 0.52 -0.19 0.22
N LEU A 41 0.78 0.45 1.36
CA LEU A 41 2.13 0.93 1.71
C LEU A 41 3.13 -0.23 1.83
N ALA A 42 2.72 -1.36 2.41
CA ALA A 42 3.54 -2.57 2.45
C ALA A 42 3.85 -3.08 1.03
N VAL A 43 2.85 -3.14 0.15
CA VAL A 43 3.02 -3.54 -1.26
C VAL A 43 4.01 -2.62 -1.97
N ILE A 44 3.86 -1.29 -1.83
CA ILE A 44 4.78 -0.30 -2.43
C ILE A 44 6.20 -0.52 -1.91
N TYR A 45 6.37 -0.67 -0.60
CA TYR A 45 7.69 -0.92 0.01
C TYR A 45 8.36 -2.16 -0.62
N TRP A 46 7.65 -3.28 -0.72
CA TRP A 46 8.22 -4.51 -1.25
C TRP A 46 8.52 -4.44 -2.75
N ILE A 47 7.71 -3.73 -3.53
CA ILE A 47 8.00 -3.47 -4.95
C ILE A 47 9.31 -2.67 -5.07
N LEU A 48 9.52 -1.68 -4.22
CA LEU A 48 10.76 -0.93 -4.20
C LEU A 48 11.93 -1.75 -3.65
N ALA A 49 11.76 -2.48 -2.56
CA ALA A 49 12.83 -3.22 -1.90
C ALA A 49 13.21 -4.51 -2.65
N SER A 50 12.26 -5.25 -3.20
CA SER A 50 12.45 -6.57 -3.80
C SER A 50 11.48 -6.84 -4.95
N PRO A 51 11.66 -6.20 -6.13
CA PRO A 51 10.70 -6.26 -7.24
C PRO A 51 10.53 -7.67 -7.83
N ARG A 52 11.51 -8.56 -7.61
CA ARG A 52 11.43 -9.97 -8.03
C ARG A 52 10.44 -10.79 -7.18
N ILE A 53 10.11 -10.31 -5.99
CA ILE A 53 9.22 -10.99 -5.02
C ILE A 53 7.84 -10.36 -5.06
N ALA A 54 7.76 -9.03 -5.08
CA ALA A 54 6.52 -8.28 -5.13
C ALA A 54 6.13 -7.98 -6.58
N GLY A 55 5.56 -8.97 -7.27
CA GLY A 55 5.01 -8.79 -8.62
C GLY A 55 3.58 -8.23 -8.60
N LEU A 56 3.09 -7.80 -9.78
CA LEU A 56 1.74 -7.26 -9.94
C LEU A 56 0.64 -8.23 -9.51
N GLY A 57 0.86 -9.55 -9.69
CA GLY A 57 -0.07 -10.58 -9.24
C GLY A 57 -0.22 -10.61 -7.71
N TYR A 58 0.87 -10.38 -6.97
CA TYR A 58 0.81 -10.28 -5.51
C TYR A 58 0.09 -9.00 -5.04
N ALA A 59 0.27 -7.89 -5.76
CA ALA A 59 -0.47 -6.66 -5.49
C ALA A 59 -1.97 -6.87 -5.74
N TRP A 60 -2.34 -7.52 -6.84
CA TRP A 60 -3.72 -7.87 -7.15
C TRP A 60 -4.36 -8.75 -6.06
N LEU A 61 -3.67 -9.80 -5.64
CA LEU A 61 -4.15 -10.68 -4.56
C LEU A 61 -4.34 -9.91 -3.24
N ALA A 62 -3.39 -9.05 -2.88
CA ALA A 62 -3.50 -8.24 -1.67
C ALA A 62 -4.73 -7.32 -1.71
N GLY A 63 -4.99 -6.67 -2.85
CA GLY A 63 -6.18 -5.85 -3.04
C GLY A 63 -7.47 -6.65 -3.02
N LEU A 64 -7.47 -7.87 -3.60
CA LEU A 64 -8.62 -8.76 -3.59
C LEU A 64 -8.97 -9.23 -2.16
N PHE A 65 -7.96 -9.52 -1.34
CA PHE A 65 -8.18 -9.81 0.08
C PHE A 65 -8.78 -8.61 0.81
N LEU A 66 -8.35 -7.40 0.49
CA LEU A 66 -8.92 -6.18 1.07
C LEU A 66 -10.39 -6.01 0.66
N ASP A 67 -10.74 -6.26 -0.61
CA ASP A 67 -12.12 -6.21 -1.09
C ASP A 67 -13.03 -7.16 -0.30
N VAL A 68 -12.58 -8.40 -0.09
CA VAL A 68 -13.33 -9.41 0.67
C VAL A 68 -13.49 -9.00 2.13
N LEU A 69 -12.42 -8.48 2.76
CA LEU A 69 -12.42 -8.11 4.17
C LEU A 69 -13.29 -6.88 4.45
N CYS A 70 -13.31 -5.91 3.53
CA CYS A 70 -14.10 -4.68 3.66
C CYS A 70 -15.54 -4.84 3.14
N GLY A 71 -15.90 -5.99 2.53
CA GLY A 71 -17.23 -6.20 1.93
C GLY A 71 -17.52 -5.26 0.77
N MET A 72 -16.48 -4.81 0.07
CA MET A 72 -16.59 -3.89 -1.05
C MET A 72 -16.81 -4.63 -2.37
N THR A 73 -17.05 -3.91 -3.45
CA THR A 73 -17.16 -4.50 -4.80
C THR A 73 -15.87 -5.22 -5.15
N LEU A 74 -15.98 -6.51 -5.44
CA LEU A 74 -14.84 -7.37 -5.72
C LEU A 74 -14.04 -6.82 -6.91
N GLY A 75 -12.74 -6.58 -6.72
CA GLY A 75 -11.85 -6.04 -7.75
C GLY A 75 -11.57 -4.54 -7.64
N GLN A 76 -12.30 -3.79 -6.83
CA GLN A 76 -12.14 -2.35 -6.70
C GLN A 76 -10.75 -1.99 -6.13
N HIS A 77 -10.42 -2.51 -4.95
CA HIS A 77 -9.09 -2.31 -4.34
C HIS A 77 -8.02 -3.09 -5.09
N ALA A 78 -8.37 -4.28 -5.66
CA ALA A 78 -7.43 -5.05 -6.47
C ALA A 78 -6.95 -4.27 -7.70
N LEU A 79 -7.83 -3.58 -8.42
CA LEU A 79 -7.45 -2.70 -9.54
C LEU A 79 -6.57 -1.55 -9.08
N GLY A 80 -6.91 -0.91 -7.94
CA GLY A 80 -6.11 0.16 -7.36
C GLY A 80 -4.70 -0.31 -6.98
N PHE A 81 -4.58 -1.48 -6.36
CA PHE A 81 -3.29 -2.07 -5.99
C PHE A 81 -2.44 -2.43 -7.21
N VAL A 82 -3.06 -2.94 -8.28
CA VAL A 82 -2.36 -3.21 -9.54
C VAL A 82 -1.89 -1.93 -10.21
N LEU A 83 -2.73 -0.90 -10.27
CA LEU A 83 -2.36 0.40 -10.83
C LEU A 83 -1.16 0.99 -10.10
N VAL A 84 -1.24 1.10 -8.78
CA VAL A 84 -0.16 1.61 -7.94
C VAL A 84 1.08 0.73 -8.03
N GLY A 85 0.89 -0.59 -8.01
CA GLY A 85 1.97 -1.56 -8.17
C GLY A 85 2.70 -1.41 -9.50
N PHE A 86 1.98 -1.19 -10.59
CA PHE A 86 2.55 -0.93 -11.91
C PHE A 86 3.34 0.38 -11.95
N LEU A 87 2.77 1.47 -11.43
CA LEU A 87 3.44 2.77 -11.37
C LEU A 87 4.70 2.72 -10.50
N ALA A 88 4.61 2.08 -9.32
CA ALA A 88 5.75 1.89 -8.43
C ALA A 88 6.84 1.03 -9.08
N HIS A 89 6.47 -0.05 -9.77
CA HIS A 89 7.41 -0.92 -10.46
C HIS A 89 8.14 -0.19 -11.59
N ARG A 90 7.41 0.62 -12.37
CA ARG A 90 8.00 1.40 -13.47
C ARG A 90 8.92 2.50 -12.96
N SER A 91 8.63 3.11 -11.83
CA SER A 91 9.41 4.21 -11.23
C SER A 91 10.45 3.75 -10.20
N GLN A 92 10.52 2.45 -9.89
CA GLN A 92 11.31 1.89 -8.79
C GLN A 92 12.79 2.33 -8.79
N LEU A 93 13.45 2.36 -9.97
CA LEU A 93 14.86 2.74 -10.07
C LEU A 93 15.07 4.21 -9.69
N ARG A 94 14.18 5.09 -10.11
CA ARG A 94 14.22 6.53 -9.75
C ARG A 94 13.91 6.72 -8.27
N MET A 95 12.84 6.08 -7.78
CA MET A 95 12.40 6.22 -6.38
C MET A 95 13.48 5.75 -5.40
N ARG A 96 14.22 4.70 -5.72
CA ARG A 96 15.32 4.21 -4.87
C ARG A 96 16.50 5.20 -4.76
N MET A 97 16.71 6.03 -5.76
CA MET A 97 17.76 7.05 -5.74
C MET A 97 17.35 8.32 -5.00
N PHE A 98 16.07 8.51 -4.74
CA PHE A 98 15.56 9.69 -4.09
C PHE A 98 15.86 9.68 -2.58
N PRO A 99 16.17 10.85 -1.99
CA PRO A 99 16.13 11.04 -0.55
C PRO A 99 14.74 10.67 0.00
N ILE A 100 14.68 10.23 1.25
CA ILE A 100 13.45 9.69 1.86
C ILE A 100 12.25 10.65 1.77
N LEU A 101 12.48 11.94 1.85
CA LEU A 101 11.42 12.95 1.72
C LEU A 101 10.84 13.00 0.29
N HIS A 102 11.69 12.89 -0.73
CA HIS A 102 11.24 12.83 -2.12
C HIS A 102 10.53 11.51 -2.42
N GLN A 103 10.96 10.41 -1.78
CA GLN A 103 10.22 9.16 -1.84
C GLN A 103 8.83 9.30 -1.23
N ALA A 104 8.70 9.95 -0.06
CA ALA A 104 7.41 10.22 0.56
C ALA A 104 6.48 11.02 -0.36
N GLY A 105 7.00 12.03 -1.06
CA GLY A 105 6.26 12.78 -2.07
C GLY A 105 5.80 11.91 -3.25
N ALA A 106 6.67 11.02 -3.74
CA ALA A 106 6.31 10.07 -4.79
C ALA A 106 5.24 9.07 -4.32
N VAL A 107 5.35 8.58 -3.10
CA VAL A 107 4.34 7.70 -2.48
C VAL A 107 3.01 8.44 -2.29
N MET A 108 3.06 9.72 -1.91
CA MET A 108 1.85 10.55 -1.83
C MET A 108 1.11 10.61 -3.17
N LEU A 109 1.82 10.77 -4.28
CA LEU A 109 1.22 10.74 -5.63
C LEU A 109 0.63 9.37 -5.98
N LEU A 110 1.29 8.28 -5.59
CA LEU A 110 0.78 6.92 -5.79
C LEU A 110 -0.50 6.68 -4.99
N LEU A 111 -0.54 7.11 -3.73
CA LEU A 111 -1.73 7.04 -2.89
C LEU A 111 -2.86 7.92 -3.43
N ALA A 112 -2.54 9.12 -3.92
CA ALA A 112 -3.52 10.00 -4.56
C ALA A 112 -4.13 9.34 -5.81
N ALA A 113 -3.33 8.71 -6.65
CA ALA A 113 -3.82 7.96 -7.81
C ALA A 113 -4.74 6.79 -7.41
N TYR A 114 -4.39 6.07 -6.33
CA TYR A 114 -5.24 5.02 -5.77
C TYR A 114 -6.58 5.57 -5.28
N HIS A 115 -6.57 6.59 -4.42
CA HIS A 115 -7.80 7.19 -3.89
C HIS A 115 -8.65 7.84 -4.98
N PHE A 116 -8.02 8.39 -6.01
CA PHE A 116 -8.73 8.91 -7.18
C PHE A 116 -9.47 7.79 -7.93
N LEU A 117 -8.82 6.64 -8.14
CA LEU A 117 -9.45 5.48 -8.77
C LEU A 117 -10.62 4.96 -7.93
N ILE A 118 -10.43 4.82 -6.61
CA ILE A 118 -11.51 4.41 -5.70
C ILE A 118 -12.67 5.41 -5.73
N PHE A 119 -12.37 6.72 -5.72
CA PHE A 119 -13.39 7.76 -5.86
C PHE A 119 -14.21 7.61 -7.15
N TRP A 120 -13.55 7.32 -8.24
CA TRP A 120 -14.21 7.17 -9.52
C TRP A 120 -15.08 5.91 -9.59
N THR A 121 -14.59 4.79 -9.08
CA THR A 121 -15.37 3.54 -8.99
C THR A 121 -16.56 3.67 -8.04
N ASP A 122 -16.43 4.33 -6.90
CA ASP A 122 -17.53 4.61 -5.98
C ASP A 122 -18.63 5.47 -6.66
N GLY A 123 -18.21 6.47 -7.44
CA GLY A 123 -19.14 7.29 -8.22
C GLY A 123 -19.94 6.51 -9.25
N LEU A 124 -19.32 5.49 -9.89
CA LEU A 124 -19.99 4.61 -10.86
C LEU A 124 -20.94 3.62 -10.19
N THR A 125 -20.62 3.17 -8.98
CA THR A 125 -21.44 2.19 -8.23
C THR A 125 -22.52 2.83 -7.36
N GLY A 126 -22.63 4.17 -7.36
CA GLY A 126 -23.63 4.90 -6.60
C GLY A 126 -23.32 5.02 -5.09
N HIS A 127 -22.14 4.60 -4.66
CA HIS A 127 -21.67 4.70 -3.26
C HIS A 127 -20.90 6.00 -2.99
N GLY A 128 -21.26 7.09 -3.65
CA GLY A 128 -20.54 8.36 -3.64
C GLY A 128 -20.40 8.99 -2.25
N TYR A 129 -19.25 8.81 -1.63
CA TYR A 129 -18.86 9.54 -0.42
C TYR A 129 -18.21 10.87 -0.82
N THR A 130 -18.90 11.99 -0.59
CA THR A 130 -18.46 13.33 -0.98
C THR A 130 -17.85 14.10 0.20
N GLY A 131 -16.70 13.67 0.70
CA GLY A 131 -16.03 14.39 1.80
C GLY A 131 -14.54 14.58 1.55
N TRP A 132 -13.98 15.73 1.94
CA TRP A 132 -12.53 15.99 1.90
C TRP A 132 -11.73 15.01 2.76
N ASN A 133 -12.35 14.42 3.78
CA ASN A 133 -11.74 13.44 4.67
C ASN A 133 -11.18 12.21 3.94
N ARG A 134 -11.69 11.91 2.75
CA ARG A 134 -11.19 10.83 1.87
C ARG A 134 -9.72 10.97 1.48
N TRP A 135 -9.19 12.20 1.48
CA TRP A 135 -7.81 12.48 1.12
C TRP A 135 -6.84 12.43 2.31
N LEU A 136 -7.35 12.35 3.54
CA LEU A 136 -6.51 12.25 4.74
C LEU A 136 -5.59 11.02 4.75
N PRO A 137 -6.01 9.82 4.27
CA PRO A 137 -5.13 8.66 4.18
C PRO A 137 -3.92 8.87 3.27
N VAL A 138 -4.04 9.73 2.27
CA VAL A 138 -2.93 10.08 1.36
C VAL A 138 -1.84 10.81 2.13
N LEU A 139 -2.23 11.79 2.95
CA LEU A 139 -1.29 12.57 3.75
C LEU A 139 -0.67 11.73 4.87
N SER A 140 -1.50 11.01 5.62
CA SER A 140 -1.03 10.15 6.71
C SER A 140 -0.12 9.02 6.21
N GLY A 141 -0.43 8.42 5.05
CA GLY A 141 0.40 7.41 4.41
C GLY A 141 1.76 7.95 3.98
N ALA A 142 1.79 9.15 3.39
CA ALA A 142 3.04 9.81 3.01
C ALA A 142 3.90 10.17 4.23
N LEU A 143 3.29 10.64 5.32
CA LEU A 143 3.99 10.94 6.58
C LEU A 143 4.56 9.69 7.26
N LEU A 144 3.86 8.56 7.17
CA LEU A 144 4.30 7.28 7.73
C LEU A 144 5.33 6.57 6.86
N TRP A 145 5.52 6.99 5.61
CA TRP A 145 6.45 6.33 4.70
C TRP A 145 7.87 6.15 5.25
N PRO A 146 8.53 7.15 5.87
CA PRO A 146 9.85 6.99 6.44
C PRO A 146 9.91 5.89 7.51
N LEU A 147 8.87 5.77 8.34
CA LEU A 147 8.78 4.74 9.38
C LEU A 147 8.61 3.34 8.76
N ILE A 148 7.82 3.22 7.69
CA ILE A 148 7.63 1.96 6.97
C ILE A 148 8.94 1.50 6.33
N VAL A 149 9.69 2.41 5.72
CA VAL A 149 11.01 2.10 5.16
C VAL A 149 11.97 1.67 6.26
N ALA A 150 12.04 2.39 7.37
CA ALA A 150 12.90 2.05 8.50
C ALA A 150 12.56 0.66 9.09
N ALA A 151 11.28 0.38 9.31
CA ALA A 151 10.80 -0.92 9.80
C ALA A 151 11.10 -2.04 8.80
N GLY A 152 10.79 -1.84 7.52
CA GLY A 152 11.03 -2.82 6.47
C GLY A 152 12.53 -3.13 6.28
N ASP A 153 13.38 -2.12 6.33
CA ASP A 153 14.83 -2.30 6.22
C ASP A 153 15.41 -3.05 7.43
N THR A 154 14.91 -2.79 8.63
CA THR A 154 15.34 -3.55 9.82
C THR A 154 14.97 -5.03 9.73
N LEU A 155 13.74 -5.33 9.24
CA LEU A 155 13.28 -6.71 9.03
C LEU A 155 14.09 -7.43 7.94
N THR A 156 14.37 -6.73 6.83
CA THR A 156 15.13 -7.31 5.72
C THR A 156 16.62 -7.43 6.03
N ARG A 157 17.19 -6.60 6.89
CA ARG A 157 18.57 -6.71 7.37
C ARG A 157 18.75 -7.82 8.41
N ARG A 158 17.80 -8.01 9.33
CA ARG A 158 17.84 -9.12 10.31
C ARG A 158 17.71 -10.50 9.66
N SER A 159 17.14 -10.56 8.47
CA SER A 159 17.05 -11.79 7.68
C SER A 159 18.31 -12.06 6.83
N ARG A 160 19.35 -11.24 6.96
CA ARG A 160 20.69 -11.45 6.36
C ARG A 160 21.63 -12.11 7.34
#